data_1082d09b437fb9d1443d134d2c631336
#
_entry.id   1082d09b437fb9d1443d134d2c631336
#
_cell.length_a   1.000
_cell.length_b   1.000
_cell.length_c   1.000
_cell.angle_alpha   90.00
_cell.angle_beta   90.00
_cell.angle_gamma   90.00
#
_symmetry.space_group_name_H-M   'P 1'
#
loop_
_entity.id
_entity.type
_entity.pdbx_description
1 polymer ?
#
loop_
_entity_poly.entity_id
_entity_poly.type
_entity_poly.pdbx_seq_one_letter_code
_entity_poly.pdbx_strand_id
1 'polypeptide(L)'
;MKKVTGLFVFVVLAMFVHVEVQAEAQGVDAKQFYVGGGLGFNSLPGAGSATGFQLIGGYEFKTKLNEDITSALEIGYMDTGDFDHINNTGNFGDVNGVWLAMLESVPLSRKTDMLARLGYDFGDDDGLLLGTGLQYKFTTKVAMRMEYVARQHVNALQANVLFKF
;
A
#
# COMPACT_ATOMS: atom_id res chain seq x y z
N MET A 1 -24.48 -1.79 4.70
CA MET A 1 -23.08 -1.46 4.87
C MET A 1 -22.34 -1.05 3.58
N LYS A 2 -22.79 -1.39 2.38
CA LYS A 2 -22.12 -1.06 1.07
C LYS A 2 -21.98 0.45 0.71
N LYS A 3 -22.66 1.37 1.37
CA LYS A 3 -22.62 2.81 1.05
C LYS A 3 -21.50 3.60 1.77
N VAL A 4 -20.89 3.05 2.81
CA VAL A 4 -19.87 3.76 3.59
C VAL A 4 -18.49 3.65 2.94
N THR A 5 -18.19 2.52 2.30
CA THR A 5 -16.90 2.25 1.67
C THR A 5 -16.60 3.21 0.50
N GLY A 6 -17.60 3.50 -0.33
CA GLY A 6 -17.44 4.43 -1.46
C GLY A 6 -17.18 5.87 -1.01
N LEU A 7 -17.76 6.29 0.12
CA LEU A 7 -17.56 7.62 0.67
C LEU A 7 -16.15 7.78 1.26
N PHE A 8 -15.61 6.72 1.88
CA PHE A 8 -14.28 6.75 2.49
C PHE A 8 -13.17 6.86 1.43
N VAL A 9 -13.28 6.09 0.35
CA VAL A 9 -12.34 6.17 -0.80
C VAL A 9 -12.34 7.56 -1.43
N PHE A 10 -13.52 8.17 -1.58
CA PHE A 10 -13.64 9.52 -2.15
C PHE A 10 -13.06 10.60 -1.22
N VAL A 11 -13.22 10.45 0.09
CA VAL A 11 -12.67 11.37 1.10
C VAL A 11 -11.13 11.28 1.16
N VAL A 12 -10.57 10.06 1.08
CA VAL A 12 -9.11 9.88 1.05
C VAL A 12 -8.52 10.47 -0.22
N LEU A 13 -9.14 10.24 -1.39
CA LEU A 13 -8.69 10.85 -2.66
C LEU A 13 -8.82 12.39 -2.64
N ALA A 14 -9.89 12.92 -2.06
CA ALA A 14 -10.11 14.36 -1.93
C ALA A 14 -9.11 15.02 -0.95
N MET A 15 -8.67 14.34 0.11
CA MET A 15 -7.64 14.84 1.02
C MET A 15 -6.29 15.03 0.30
N PHE A 16 -5.91 14.11 -0.59
CA PHE A 16 -4.64 14.23 -1.34
C PHE A 16 -4.64 15.41 -2.32
N VAL A 17 -5.77 15.71 -2.95
CA VAL A 17 -5.90 16.86 -3.86
C VAL A 17 -5.78 18.20 -3.10
N HIS A 18 -6.24 18.26 -1.84
CA HIS A 18 -6.14 19.47 -1.02
C HIS A 18 -4.76 19.68 -0.38
N VAL A 19 -3.98 18.59 -0.19
CA VAL A 19 -2.63 18.67 0.38
C VAL A 19 -1.66 19.39 -0.56
N GLU A 20 -1.86 19.26 -1.88
CA GLU A 20 -1.00 19.95 -2.86
C GLU A 20 -0.99 21.47 -2.71
N VAL A 21 -2.14 22.07 -2.39
CA VAL A 21 -2.27 23.54 -2.23
C VAL A 21 -1.73 24.05 -0.88
N GLN A 22 -1.71 23.19 0.16
CA GLN A 22 -1.23 23.59 1.51
C GLN A 22 0.23 23.20 1.76
N ALA A 23 0.80 22.26 0.99
CA ALA A 23 2.16 21.78 1.17
C ALA A 23 3.21 22.86 0.95
N GLU A 24 3.04 23.71 -0.04
CA GLU A 24 3.96 24.83 -0.31
C GLU A 24 3.99 25.86 0.83
N ALA A 25 2.88 26.05 1.54
CA ALA A 25 2.80 27.00 2.65
C ALA A 25 3.46 26.52 3.95
N GLN A 26 3.75 25.21 4.08
CA GLN A 26 4.31 24.60 5.30
C GLN A 26 5.70 23.99 5.11
N GLY A 27 6.34 24.17 3.95
CA GLY A 27 7.66 23.57 3.64
C GLY A 27 7.59 22.08 3.29
N VAL A 28 6.41 21.55 3.00
CA VAL A 28 6.18 20.17 2.49
C VAL A 28 6.25 20.23 0.97
N ASP A 29 7.14 19.43 0.36
CA ASP A 29 7.30 19.41 -1.10
C ASP A 29 6.27 18.47 -1.74
N ALA A 30 5.38 19.03 -2.56
CA ALA A 30 4.36 18.27 -3.29
C ALA A 30 4.96 17.14 -4.15
N LYS A 31 6.18 17.31 -4.66
CA LYS A 31 6.89 16.32 -5.44
C LYS A 31 7.28 15.06 -4.67
N GLN A 32 7.18 15.09 -3.35
CA GLN A 32 7.43 13.93 -2.49
C GLN A 32 6.19 13.06 -2.28
N PHE A 33 5.01 13.55 -2.68
CA PHE A 33 3.78 12.76 -2.63
C PHE A 33 3.65 11.84 -3.84
N TYR A 34 3.07 10.68 -3.58
CA TYR A 34 2.63 9.76 -4.61
C TYR A 34 1.32 9.08 -4.19
N VAL A 35 0.59 8.64 -5.19
CA VAL A 35 -0.59 7.80 -5.03
C VAL A 35 -0.44 6.56 -5.89
N GLY A 36 -1.14 5.52 -5.54
CA GLY A 36 -1.10 4.30 -6.31
C GLY A 36 -2.23 3.35 -5.97
N GLY A 37 -2.24 2.27 -6.70
CA GLY A 37 -3.16 1.18 -6.47
C GLY A 37 -2.80 -0.02 -7.30
N GLY A 38 -3.40 -1.15 -6.97
CA GLY A 38 -3.10 -2.39 -7.66
C GLY A 38 -3.92 -3.56 -7.16
N LEU A 39 -3.49 -4.73 -7.58
CA LEU A 39 -4.12 -6.01 -7.25
C LEU A 39 -3.27 -6.78 -6.26
N GLY A 40 -3.93 -7.54 -5.38
CA GLY A 40 -3.33 -8.46 -4.44
C GLY A 40 -3.87 -9.87 -4.63
N PHE A 41 -2.96 -10.83 -4.73
CA PHE A 41 -3.27 -12.25 -4.62
C PHE A 41 -3.08 -12.62 -3.15
N ASN A 42 -4.21 -12.75 -2.45
CA ASN A 42 -4.27 -12.94 -1.01
C ASN A 42 -4.42 -14.42 -0.67
N SER A 43 -3.77 -14.85 0.41
CA SER A 43 -3.86 -16.20 0.95
C SER A 43 -4.14 -16.14 2.45
N LEU A 44 -5.19 -16.83 2.87
CA LEU A 44 -5.59 -16.97 4.25
C LEU A 44 -5.50 -18.45 4.65
N PRO A 45 -4.64 -18.84 5.61
CA PRO A 45 -4.53 -20.23 6.04
C PRO A 45 -5.88 -20.79 6.49
N GLY A 46 -6.30 -21.91 5.84
CA GLY A 46 -7.59 -22.56 6.14
C GLY A 46 -8.80 -22.02 5.35
N ALA A 47 -8.69 -20.88 4.68
CA ALA A 47 -9.78 -20.28 3.88
C ALA A 47 -9.51 -20.26 2.36
N GLY A 48 -8.24 -20.46 1.94
CA GLY A 48 -7.87 -20.49 0.53
C GLY A 48 -7.24 -19.18 0.05
N SER A 49 -7.53 -18.80 -1.19
CA SER A 49 -6.98 -17.62 -1.84
C SER A 49 -8.09 -16.71 -2.38
N ALA A 50 -7.79 -15.43 -2.47
CA ALA A 50 -8.67 -14.41 -3.03
C ALA A 50 -7.86 -13.41 -3.83
N THR A 51 -8.51 -12.75 -4.79
CA THR A 51 -7.93 -11.63 -5.52
C THR A 51 -8.64 -10.36 -5.10
N GLY A 52 -7.88 -9.41 -4.61
CA GLY A 52 -8.39 -8.14 -4.15
C GLY A 52 -7.66 -6.96 -4.75
N PHE A 53 -7.91 -5.78 -4.20
CA PHE A 53 -7.27 -4.55 -4.63
C PHE A 53 -6.76 -3.75 -3.43
N GLN A 54 -5.88 -2.79 -3.72
CA GLN A 54 -5.47 -1.79 -2.74
C GLN A 54 -5.29 -0.41 -3.35
N LEU A 55 -5.42 0.60 -2.50
CA LEU A 55 -5.09 1.99 -2.78
C LEU A 55 -4.01 2.44 -1.81
N ILE A 56 -3.08 3.25 -2.30
CA ILE A 56 -1.90 3.71 -1.55
C ILE A 56 -1.76 5.21 -1.71
N GLY A 57 -1.49 5.90 -0.63
CA GLY A 57 -0.98 7.25 -0.62
C GLY A 57 0.31 7.29 0.18
N GLY A 58 1.33 7.96 -0.31
CA GLY A 58 2.63 8.01 0.36
C GLY A 58 3.32 9.37 0.25
N TYR A 59 4.19 9.62 1.21
CA TYR A 59 5.07 10.77 1.26
C TYR A 59 6.50 10.30 1.45
N GLU A 60 7.37 10.60 0.46
CA GLU A 60 8.80 10.27 0.52
C GLU A 60 9.58 11.35 1.27
N PHE A 61 10.55 10.92 2.05
CA PHE A 61 11.53 11.80 2.68
C PHE A 61 12.91 11.15 2.69
N LYS A 62 13.95 11.97 2.66
CA LYS A 62 15.33 11.48 2.75
C LYS A 62 15.73 11.36 4.20
N THR A 63 16.25 10.21 4.56
CA THR A 63 16.83 9.99 5.90
C THR A 63 18.24 10.54 5.93
N LYS A 64 18.57 11.30 6.97
CA LYS A 64 19.94 11.87 7.14
C LYS A 64 21.04 10.82 7.37
N LEU A 65 20.65 9.58 7.67
CA LEU A 65 21.56 8.47 7.98
C LEU A 65 22.25 7.89 6.75
N ASN A 66 21.59 7.88 5.58
CA ASN A 66 22.17 7.43 4.32
C ASN A 66 21.42 8.07 3.16
N GLU A 67 22.12 8.86 2.35
CA GLU A 67 21.51 9.58 1.19
C GLU A 67 21.01 8.65 0.08
N ASP A 68 21.47 7.40 0.07
CA ASP A 68 21.05 6.41 -0.91
C ASP A 68 19.70 5.73 -0.53
N ILE A 69 19.28 5.82 0.73
CA ILE A 69 18.03 5.25 1.21
C ILE A 69 16.93 6.30 1.14
N THR A 70 15.82 5.95 0.51
CA THR A 70 14.60 6.77 0.51
C THR A 70 13.59 6.13 1.45
N SER A 71 13.15 6.89 2.44
CA SER A 71 12.10 6.50 3.37
C SER A 71 10.76 7.08 2.90
N ALA A 72 9.67 6.38 3.13
CA ALA A 72 8.33 6.91 2.91
C ALA A 72 7.39 6.50 4.05
N LEU A 73 6.45 7.39 4.35
CA LEU A 73 5.28 7.08 5.17
C LEU A 73 4.12 6.81 4.21
N GLU A 74 3.51 5.65 4.33
CA GLU A 74 2.40 5.23 3.49
C GLU A 74 1.15 4.98 4.32
N ILE A 75 0.01 5.41 3.81
CA ILE A 75 -1.33 5.01 4.23
C ILE A 75 -2.03 4.33 3.06
N GLY A 76 -2.78 3.29 3.33
CA GLY A 76 -3.55 2.64 2.29
C GLY A 76 -4.83 2.00 2.79
N TYR A 77 -5.62 1.59 1.83
CA TYR A 77 -6.80 0.77 2.02
C TYR A 77 -6.66 -0.48 1.18
N MET A 78 -7.01 -1.61 1.73
CA MET A 78 -7.06 -2.88 1.01
C MET A 78 -8.41 -3.56 1.18
N ASP A 79 -8.74 -4.39 0.20
CA ASP A 79 -9.84 -5.33 0.19
C ASP A 79 -9.31 -6.60 -0.47
N THR A 80 -9.35 -7.72 0.24
CA THR A 80 -8.79 -8.98 -0.25
C THR A 80 -9.65 -9.65 -1.31
N GLY A 81 -10.92 -9.24 -1.46
CA GLY A 81 -11.95 -10.02 -2.13
C GLY A 81 -12.37 -11.25 -1.32
N ASP A 82 -13.42 -11.91 -1.78
CA ASP A 82 -13.98 -13.10 -1.12
C ASP A 82 -13.02 -14.29 -1.25
N PHE A 83 -12.73 -14.96 -0.13
CA PHE A 83 -11.91 -16.18 -0.13
C PHE A 83 -12.69 -17.40 -0.63
N ASP A 84 -12.05 -18.21 -1.47
CA ASP A 84 -12.60 -19.49 -1.95
C ASP A 84 -12.73 -20.50 -0.80
N HIS A 85 -13.90 -21.15 -0.72
CA HIS A 85 -14.15 -22.14 0.33
C HIS A 85 -13.38 -23.45 0.08
N ILE A 86 -12.49 -23.81 0.99
CA ILE A 86 -11.79 -25.10 0.93
C ILE A 86 -12.63 -26.22 1.57
N ASN A 87 -13.51 -25.92 2.50
CA ASN A 87 -14.42 -26.89 3.13
C ASN A 87 -15.74 -26.21 3.48
N ASN A 88 -16.82 -26.74 3.02
CA ASN A 88 -18.25 -26.43 3.12
C ASN A 88 -18.81 -25.95 4.48
N THR A 89 -18.02 -25.31 5.33
CA THR A 89 -18.35 -24.93 6.71
C THR A 89 -18.04 -23.45 6.99
N GLY A 90 -18.68 -22.54 6.25
CA GLY A 90 -18.68 -21.13 6.57
C GLY A 90 -18.18 -20.23 5.43
N ASN A 91 -18.85 -19.10 5.26
CA ASN A 91 -18.39 -18.01 4.41
C ASN A 91 -17.25 -17.29 5.13
N PHE A 92 -16.02 -17.47 4.70
CA PHE A 92 -14.98 -16.52 5.00
C PHE A 92 -15.21 -15.34 4.03
N GLY A 93 -15.73 -14.24 4.55
CA GLY A 93 -15.92 -13.02 3.77
C GLY A 93 -14.61 -12.41 3.33
N ASP A 94 -14.70 -11.25 2.71
CA ASP A 94 -13.57 -10.39 2.43
C ASP A 94 -12.93 -9.88 3.75
N VAL A 95 -11.63 -9.67 3.71
CA VAL A 95 -10.85 -8.96 4.73
C VAL A 95 -10.49 -7.60 4.17
N ASN A 96 -10.88 -6.54 4.86
CA ASN A 96 -10.61 -5.19 4.38
C ASN A 96 -10.19 -4.26 5.53
N GLY A 97 -9.44 -3.21 5.19
CA GLY A 97 -9.02 -2.27 6.19
C GLY A 97 -8.08 -1.19 5.70
N VAL A 98 -7.82 -0.26 6.61
CA VAL A 98 -6.83 0.81 6.45
C VAL A 98 -5.55 0.37 7.14
N TRP A 99 -4.43 0.63 6.52
CA TRP A 99 -3.12 0.38 7.08
C TRP A 99 -2.21 1.61 7.00
N LEU A 100 -1.23 1.66 7.91
CA LEU A 100 -0.17 2.67 7.95
C LEU A 100 1.17 1.96 8.00
N ALA A 101 2.14 2.41 7.18
CA ALA A 101 3.45 1.76 7.14
C ALA A 101 4.57 2.75 6.83
N MET A 102 5.76 2.43 7.36
CA MET A 102 7.04 2.95 6.89
C MET A 102 7.55 2.05 5.78
N LEU A 103 8.03 2.65 4.72
CA LEU A 103 8.68 2.00 3.59
C LEU A 103 10.11 2.51 3.47
N GLU A 104 11.04 1.59 3.37
CA GLU A 104 12.44 1.87 3.05
C GLU A 104 12.76 1.35 1.65
N SER A 105 13.39 2.20 0.84
CA SER A 105 13.80 1.91 -0.53
C SER A 105 15.30 2.01 -0.69
N VAL A 106 15.93 0.93 -1.15
CA VAL A 106 17.37 0.88 -1.45
C VAL A 106 17.57 0.69 -2.94
N PRO A 107 18.27 1.59 -3.66
CA PRO A 107 18.49 1.47 -5.09
C PRO A 107 19.42 0.29 -5.40
N LEU A 108 18.93 -0.66 -6.21
CA LEU A 108 19.72 -1.74 -6.80
C LEU A 108 20.30 -1.32 -8.16
N SER A 109 19.63 -0.43 -8.85
CA SER A 109 20.05 0.12 -10.13
C SER A 109 19.42 1.50 -10.34
N ARG A 110 19.72 2.13 -11.51
CA ARG A 110 19.10 3.43 -11.86
C ARG A 110 17.58 3.40 -11.94
N LYS A 111 17.00 2.22 -12.18
CA LYS A 111 15.55 2.06 -12.38
C LYS A 111 14.89 1.10 -11.39
N THR A 112 15.64 0.39 -10.59
CA THR A 112 15.10 -0.66 -9.71
C THR A 112 15.53 -0.42 -8.28
N ASP A 113 14.55 -0.39 -7.37
CA ASP A 113 14.78 -0.32 -5.94
C ASP A 113 14.30 -1.62 -5.28
N MET A 114 15.00 -2.05 -4.24
CA MET A 114 14.52 -3.04 -3.30
C MET A 114 13.78 -2.33 -2.18
N LEU A 115 12.70 -2.94 -1.71
CA LEU A 115 11.80 -2.37 -0.70
C LEU A 115 11.74 -3.23 0.54
N ALA A 116 11.65 -2.56 1.68
CA ALA A 116 11.25 -3.15 2.95
C ALA A 116 10.14 -2.29 3.57
N ARG A 117 9.08 -2.93 4.06
CA ARG A 117 7.91 -2.27 4.65
C ARG A 117 7.67 -2.82 6.05
N LEU A 118 7.40 -1.92 6.99
CA LEU A 118 6.94 -2.25 8.34
C LEU A 118 5.76 -1.34 8.69
N GLY A 119 4.67 -1.92 9.15
CA GLY A 119 3.49 -1.15 9.47
C GLY A 119 2.49 -1.87 10.36
N TYR A 120 1.31 -1.30 10.43
CA TYR A 120 0.17 -1.81 11.20
C TYR A 120 -1.10 -1.72 10.36
N ASP A 121 -1.87 -2.80 10.36
CA ASP A 121 -3.20 -2.87 9.77
C ASP A 121 -4.25 -2.59 10.86
N PHE A 122 -5.22 -1.72 10.58
CA PHE A 122 -6.29 -1.31 11.50
C PHE A 122 -7.66 -1.86 11.05
N GLY A 123 -7.66 -2.81 10.12
CA GLY A 123 -8.86 -3.40 9.56
C GLY A 123 -9.23 -4.73 10.19
N ASP A 124 -9.85 -5.58 9.38
CA ASP A 124 -10.29 -6.92 9.81
C ASP A 124 -9.11 -7.86 10.11
N ASP A 125 -7.91 -7.59 9.55
CA ASP A 125 -6.65 -8.29 9.87
C ASP A 125 -5.76 -7.41 10.77
N ASP A 126 -6.33 -6.92 11.87
CA ASP A 126 -5.70 -6.01 12.84
C ASP A 126 -4.38 -6.58 13.38
N GLY A 127 -3.27 -5.88 13.09
CA GLY A 127 -1.96 -6.35 13.53
C GLY A 127 -0.77 -5.79 12.73
N LEU A 128 0.39 -6.35 13.02
CA LEU A 128 1.62 -5.97 12.34
C LEU A 128 1.60 -6.45 10.88
N LEU A 129 2.12 -5.60 10.01
CA LEU A 129 2.40 -5.95 8.62
C LEU A 129 3.88 -5.79 8.31
N LEU A 130 4.42 -6.75 7.58
CA LEU A 130 5.78 -6.76 7.07
C LEU A 130 5.74 -7.02 5.57
N GLY A 131 6.54 -6.27 4.81
CA GLY A 131 6.60 -6.43 3.37
C GLY A 131 8.01 -6.31 2.83
N THR A 132 8.24 -6.97 1.71
CA THR A 132 9.45 -6.80 0.89
C THR A 132 9.11 -6.92 -0.58
N GLY A 133 9.88 -6.25 -1.42
CA GLY A 133 9.59 -6.26 -2.85
C GLY A 133 10.59 -5.50 -3.70
N LEU A 134 10.18 -5.29 -4.93
CA LEU A 134 10.92 -4.54 -5.93
C LEU A 134 10.03 -3.46 -6.54
N GLN A 135 10.62 -2.30 -6.78
CA GLN A 135 9.98 -1.22 -7.51
C GLN A 135 10.76 -0.92 -8.78
N TYR A 136 10.09 -0.88 -9.92
CA TYR A 136 10.67 -0.50 -11.19
C TYR A 136 10.15 0.86 -11.65
N LYS A 137 11.04 1.80 -11.90
CA LYS A 137 10.75 3.18 -12.34
C LYS A 137 10.71 3.23 -13.87
N PHE A 138 9.52 3.34 -14.45
CA PHE A 138 9.36 3.55 -15.90
C PHE A 138 9.78 4.97 -16.29
N THR A 139 9.33 5.93 -15.49
CA THR A 139 9.65 7.36 -15.63
C THR A 139 9.96 7.94 -14.25
N THR A 140 10.22 9.25 -14.19
CA THR A 140 10.36 9.97 -12.92
C THR A 140 9.04 10.06 -12.12
N LYS A 141 7.91 9.86 -12.82
CA LYS A 141 6.56 10.00 -12.23
C LYS A 141 5.79 8.68 -12.13
N VAL A 142 6.20 7.64 -12.84
CA VAL A 142 5.47 6.37 -12.89
C VAL A 142 6.38 5.21 -12.52
N ALA A 143 5.95 4.42 -11.55
CA ALA A 143 6.62 3.20 -11.14
C ALA A 143 5.63 2.04 -11.01
N MET A 144 6.13 0.83 -11.16
CA MET A 144 5.43 -0.41 -10.83
C MET A 144 6.13 -1.04 -9.63
N ARG A 145 5.36 -1.57 -8.71
CA ARG A 145 5.85 -2.18 -7.48
C ARG A 145 5.25 -3.57 -7.34
N MET A 146 6.10 -4.55 -7.07
CA MET A 146 5.70 -5.90 -6.70
C MET A 146 6.20 -6.18 -5.29
N GLU A 147 5.31 -6.60 -4.39
CA GLU A 147 5.62 -6.85 -2.99
C GLU A 147 4.98 -8.14 -2.51
N TYR A 148 5.69 -8.83 -1.64
CA TYR A 148 5.10 -9.81 -0.74
C TYR A 148 4.90 -9.15 0.62
N VAL A 149 3.66 -9.17 1.10
CA VAL A 149 3.25 -8.57 2.38
C VAL A 149 2.65 -9.65 3.26
N ALA A 150 3.25 -9.86 4.42
CA ALA A 150 2.73 -10.72 5.49
C ALA A 150 2.01 -9.84 6.52
N ARG A 151 0.78 -10.18 6.84
CA ARG A 151 -0.05 -9.58 7.89
C ARG A 151 -0.29 -10.62 8.99
N GLN A 152 -1.14 -10.28 9.96
CA GLN A 152 -1.43 -11.16 11.09
C GLN A 152 -1.97 -12.53 10.63
N HIS A 153 -2.89 -12.55 9.68
CA HIS A 153 -3.54 -13.76 9.18
C HIS A 153 -3.44 -13.90 7.65
N VAL A 154 -3.43 -12.78 6.90
CA VAL A 154 -3.41 -12.76 5.44
C VAL A 154 -2.03 -12.49 4.91
N ASN A 155 -1.57 -13.33 3.98
CA ASN A 155 -0.38 -13.06 3.17
C ASN A 155 -0.80 -12.64 1.76
N ALA A 156 -0.10 -11.68 1.18
CA ALA A 156 -0.44 -11.15 -0.13
C ALA A 156 0.79 -10.99 -1.04
N LEU A 157 0.67 -11.43 -2.28
CA LEU A 157 1.54 -11.00 -3.37
C LEU A 157 0.83 -9.86 -4.11
N GLN A 158 1.41 -8.67 -4.12
CA GLN A 158 0.77 -7.45 -4.62
C GLN A 158 1.52 -6.88 -5.81
N ALA A 159 0.77 -6.36 -6.80
CA ALA A 159 1.30 -5.60 -7.93
C ALA A 159 0.59 -4.25 -8.01
N ASN A 160 1.36 -3.17 -7.89
CA ASN A 160 0.86 -1.80 -7.78
C ASN A 160 1.48 -0.91 -8.85
N VAL A 161 0.71 0.06 -9.33
CA VAL A 161 1.20 1.19 -10.14
C VAL A 161 1.14 2.44 -9.29
N LEU A 162 2.23 3.21 -9.28
CA LEU A 162 2.40 4.42 -8.48
C LEU A 162 2.60 5.62 -9.40
N PHE A 163 2.00 6.73 -9.02
CA PHE A 163 2.10 8.02 -9.69
C PHE A 163 2.62 9.07 -8.71
N LYS A 164 3.76 9.66 -9.01
CA LYS A 164 4.41 10.73 -8.24
C LYS A 164 4.06 12.10 -8.85
N PHE A 165 3.83 13.08 -8.00
CA PHE A 165 3.47 14.45 -8.41
C PHE A 165 4.66 15.29 -8.86
#